data_aac8ff15eece57a88ca22a161451e287
#
_entry.id   aac8ff15eece57a88ca22a161451e287
#
_cell.length_a   1.000
_cell.length_b   1.000
_cell.length_c   1.000
_cell.angle_alpha   90.00
_cell.angle_beta   90.00
_cell.angle_gamma   90.00
#
_symmetry.space_group_name_H-M   'P 1'
#
loop_
_entity.id
_entity.type
_entity.pdbx_description
1 polymer ?
#
loop_
_entity_poly.entity_id
_entity_poly.type
_entity_poly.pdbx_seq_one_letter_code
_entity_poly.pdbx_strand_id
1 'polypeptide(L)'
;MKYQLTFLCSAVCISMIVLNSCTTASKFTQEKKVNTDIENLKFTVEEAQEWTALFNRTSGWFGGDGIFAIPLNGKENETAKSTTKTMLIFSDTMIGEILDSILQPGSSMVHQSVAYLDGNEPKKDKISFHWDKNKENKPESLFIPNTPSAEKTDYYWLGDGFVNTALKNTTYIFAYRMRNLDNSDDWSFKKMGTNLIALPSGSLPPFKGQRQIETPNNFEKGEFGAGIFVNTKKAGAVNSDGYVYIYGNNKKNLTVARVKPEDFENFSAWRFWDGKGWNEDIEKIAFVVQDVSNELSVSALPDGRYALVFTLGGLSPTIGLCLGKTPYGPFGPVIKIWEAKEMEHKNYITYNAKAHPNLSATGELLISYNVNAFDFMKELKANPNLYRPRFIKLKFR
;
A
#
# COMPACT_ATOMS: atom_id res chain seq x y z
N MET A 1 24.51 -104.90 5.29
CA MET A 1 24.38 -105.15 6.74
C MET A 1 25.32 -104.21 7.44
N LYS A 2 24.86 -103.36 8.24
CA LYS A 2 25.36 -102.51 9.30
C LYS A 2 24.97 -101.06 9.11
N TYR A 3 24.01 -100.69 9.93
CA TYR A 3 23.54 -99.29 10.13
C TYR A 3 24.55 -98.52 10.93
N GLN A 4 24.82 -97.26 10.51
CA GLN A 4 25.46 -96.26 11.36
C GLN A 4 24.51 -95.07 11.46
N LEU A 5 24.12 -94.80 12.70
CA LEU A 5 23.35 -93.62 13.11
C LEU A 5 24.30 -92.46 13.19
N THR A 6 24.03 -91.33 12.54
CA THR A 6 24.71 -90.05 12.71
C THR A 6 23.77 -89.08 13.36
N PHE A 7 24.13 -88.58 14.54
CA PHE A 7 23.46 -87.51 15.29
C PHE A 7 23.70 -86.18 14.61
N LEU A 8 22.62 -85.46 14.27
CA LEU A 8 22.73 -84.07 13.86
C LEU A 8 22.40 -83.17 15.06
N CYS A 9 23.41 -82.37 15.50
CA CYS A 9 23.23 -81.31 16.44
C CYS A 9 22.62 -80.10 15.70
N SER A 10 21.39 -79.74 16.04
CA SER A 10 20.75 -78.53 15.54
C SER A 10 21.14 -77.33 16.42
N ALA A 11 21.99 -76.44 15.89
CA ALA A 11 22.28 -75.12 16.50
C ALA A 11 21.13 -74.14 16.17
N VAL A 12 20.37 -73.76 17.19
CA VAL A 12 19.36 -72.70 17.07
C VAL A 12 20.06 -71.34 17.12
N CYS A 13 20.16 -70.67 15.99
CA CYS A 13 20.53 -69.24 15.91
C CYS A 13 19.32 -68.41 16.25
N ILE A 14 19.31 -67.80 17.42
CA ILE A 14 18.31 -66.77 17.79
C ILE A 14 18.77 -65.45 17.14
N SER A 15 18.15 -65.07 16.05
CA SER A 15 18.33 -63.75 15.43
C SER A 15 17.50 -62.72 16.21
N MET A 16 18.16 -61.86 17.00
CA MET A 16 17.56 -60.68 17.56
C MET A 16 17.23 -59.68 16.44
N ILE A 17 15.96 -59.53 16.08
CA ILE A 17 15.48 -58.43 15.23
C ILE A 17 15.39 -57.21 16.14
N VAL A 18 16.35 -56.28 15.98
CA VAL A 18 16.24 -54.90 16.54
C VAL A 18 15.28 -54.15 15.71
N LEU A 19 14.03 -53.99 16.17
CA LEU A 19 13.04 -53.07 15.61
C LEU A 19 13.49 -51.64 15.93
N ASN A 20 14.16 -50.98 14.99
CA ASN A 20 14.37 -49.55 15.00
C ASN A 20 12.99 -48.88 14.77
N SER A 21 12.31 -48.50 15.85
CA SER A 21 11.15 -47.66 15.84
C SER A 21 11.56 -46.23 15.44
N CYS A 22 11.50 -45.90 14.13
CA CYS A 22 11.53 -44.52 13.67
C CYS A 22 10.27 -43.82 14.16
N THR A 23 10.34 -43.16 15.30
CA THR A 23 9.36 -42.17 15.71
C THR A 23 9.49 -40.99 14.79
N THR A 24 8.71 -40.95 13.71
CA THR A 24 8.43 -39.74 12.96
C THR A 24 7.71 -38.79 13.90
N ALA A 25 8.46 -37.81 14.45
CA ALA A 25 7.87 -36.68 15.15
C ALA A 25 7.03 -35.93 14.13
N SER A 26 5.72 -36.15 14.10
CA SER A 26 4.78 -35.30 13.43
C SER A 26 4.91 -33.93 14.07
N LYS A 27 5.47 -32.96 13.34
CA LYS A 27 5.35 -31.53 13.68
C LYS A 27 3.87 -31.22 13.62
N PHE A 28 3.21 -31.25 14.75
CA PHE A 28 1.93 -30.61 14.92
C PHE A 28 2.16 -29.11 14.66
N THR A 29 1.91 -28.66 13.45
CA THR A 29 1.64 -27.27 13.17
C THR A 29 0.36 -26.93 13.92
N GLN A 30 0.47 -26.29 15.08
CA GLN A 30 -0.68 -25.67 15.73
C GLN A 30 -1.31 -24.74 14.69
N GLU A 31 -2.49 -25.10 14.19
CA GLU A 31 -3.30 -24.17 13.41
C GLU A 31 -3.54 -22.93 14.29
N LYS A 32 -3.00 -21.81 13.87
CA LYS A 32 -3.14 -20.55 14.57
C LYS A 32 -4.63 -20.19 14.54
N LYS A 33 -5.31 -20.28 15.68
CA LYS A 33 -6.74 -19.99 15.79
C LYS A 33 -6.98 -18.55 15.30
N VAL A 34 -7.72 -18.38 14.21
CA VAL A 34 -8.07 -17.06 13.66
C VAL A 34 -8.97 -16.36 14.66
N ASN A 35 -8.59 -15.11 15.03
CA ASN A 35 -9.43 -14.28 15.87
C ASN A 35 -10.65 -13.82 15.07
N THR A 36 -11.84 -14.05 15.57
CA THR A 36 -13.11 -13.67 14.92
C THR A 36 -13.75 -12.42 15.48
N ASP A 37 -13.18 -11.86 16.56
CA ASP A 37 -13.62 -10.58 17.14
C ASP A 37 -13.20 -9.42 16.22
N ILE A 38 -14.18 -8.74 15.63
CA ILE A 38 -13.95 -7.57 14.77
C ILE A 38 -14.34 -6.24 15.45
N GLU A 39 -14.68 -6.27 16.74
CA GLU A 39 -15.08 -5.09 17.49
C GLU A 39 -13.96 -4.57 18.38
N ASN A 40 -13.07 -5.46 18.84
CA ASN A 40 -12.09 -5.12 19.85
C ASN A 40 -10.65 -5.33 19.34
N LEU A 41 -9.80 -4.33 19.59
CA LEU A 41 -8.36 -4.39 19.36
C LEU A 41 -7.63 -3.84 20.59
N LYS A 42 -6.66 -4.59 21.09
CA LYS A 42 -5.76 -4.11 22.14
C LYS A 42 -4.50 -3.56 21.47
N PHE A 43 -4.24 -2.27 21.68
CA PHE A 43 -3.13 -1.58 21.04
C PHE A 43 -2.65 -0.39 21.85
N THR A 44 -1.49 0.13 21.48
CA THR A 44 -1.02 1.49 21.82
C THR A 44 -0.58 2.17 20.52
N VAL A 45 -0.67 3.52 20.49
CA VAL A 45 -0.18 4.32 19.37
C VAL A 45 0.78 5.38 19.89
N GLU A 46 1.85 5.60 19.16
CA GLU A 46 2.84 6.65 19.41
C GLU A 46 3.29 7.32 18.10
N GLU A 47 3.81 8.54 18.17
CA GLU A 47 4.43 9.19 17.03
C GLU A 47 5.67 8.41 16.58
N ALA A 48 5.82 8.20 15.26
CA ALA A 48 7.01 7.63 14.66
C ALA A 48 7.93 8.77 14.15
N GLN A 49 8.52 9.48 15.11
CA GLN A 49 9.29 10.71 14.82
C GLN A 49 10.46 10.45 13.87
N GLU A 50 11.13 9.31 13.94
CA GLU A 50 12.23 8.93 13.06
C GLU A 50 11.78 8.76 11.60
N TRP A 51 10.56 8.26 11.35
CA TRP A 51 9.96 8.19 10.02
C TRP A 51 9.53 9.56 9.54
N THR A 52 8.89 10.36 10.37
CA THR A 52 8.53 11.75 10.05
C THR A 52 9.78 12.59 9.72
N ALA A 53 10.87 12.43 10.48
CA ALA A 53 12.12 13.15 10.28
C ALA A 53 12.84 12.78 8.96
N LEU A 54 12.56 11.60 8.38
CA LEU A 54 13.09 11.17 7.09
C LEU A 54 12.72 12.14 5.97
N PHE A 55 11.55 12.77 6.07
CA PHE A 55 10.99 13.71 5.11
C PHE A 55 11.28 15.18 5.44
N ASN A 56 12.05 15.46 6.51
CA ASN A 56 12.53 16.80 6.83
C ASN A 56 13.69 17.18 5.91
N ARG A 57 13.34 17.60 4.69
CA ARG A 57 14.27 18.02 3.64
C ARG A 57 14.20 19.53 3.44
N THR A 58 15.32 20.13 3.11
CA THR A 58 15.43 21.59 2.88
C THR A 58 15.92 21.93 1.49
N SER A 59 16.26 20.92 0.67
CA SER A 59 16.75 21.09 -0.69
C SER A 59 16.15 20.00 -1.60
N GLY A 60 15.79 20.40 -2.79
CA GLY A 60 15.14 19.56 -3.77
C GLY A 60 13.70 19.24 -3.36
N TRP A 61 13.36 17.96 -3.17
CA TRP A 61 12.07 17.54 -2.61
C TRP A 61 11.96 18.02 -1.16
N PHE A 62 10.94 18.80 -0.84
CA PHE A 62 10.73 19.26 0.53
C PHE A 62 9.31 19.05 1.07
N GLY A 63 8.38 18.60 0.26
CA GLY A 63 7.01 18.28 0.67
C GLY A 63 6.27 17.47 -0.40
N GLY A 64 5.27 16.73 0.00
CA GLY A 64 4.41 15.95 -0.90
C GLY A 64 3.40 15.12 -0.13
N ASP A 65 2.35 14.70 -0.82
CA ASP A 65 1.27 13.87 -0.28
C ASP A 65 1.09 12.55 -1.02
N GLY A 66 0.05 11.79 -0.67
CA GLY A 66 -0.29 10.55 -1.34
C GLY A 66 0.77 9.45 -1.19
N ILE A 67 1.45 9.35 -0.06
CA ILE A 67 2.54 8.38 0.12
C ILE A 67 2.04 6.93 0.16
N PHE A 68 2.44 6.12 -0.83
CA PHE A 68 2.32 4.67 -0.82
C PHE A 68 3.70 4.03 -0.90
N ALA A 69 3.86 2.84 -0.32
CA ALA A 69 5.14 2.14 -0.22
C ALA A 69 5.08 0.80 -0.95
N ILE A 70 5.79 0.68 -2.07
CA ILE A 70 5.81 -0.49 -2.95
C ILE A 70 7.16 -1.20 -2.83
N PRO A 71 7.24 -2.38 -2.20
CA PRO A 71 8.47 -3.15 -2.13
C PRO A 71 8.81 -3.77 -3.49
N LEU A 72 9.95 -3.38 -4.08
CA LEU A 72 10.31 -3.77 -5.46
C LEU A 72 10.63 -5.26 -5.63
N ASN A 73 10.70 -6.02 -4.54
CA ASN A 73 10.79 -7.47 -4.55
C ASN A 73 9.42 -8.17 -4.60
N GLY A 74 8.30 -7.43 -4.61
CA GLY A 74 6.92 -7.95 -4.63
C GLY A 74 6.49 -8.63 -3.34
N LYS A 75 7.18 -8.38 -2.21
CA LYS A 75 6.88 -8.96 -0.89
C LYS A 75 6.04 -8.00 -0.04
N GLU A 76 4.84 -7.69 -0.51
CA GLU A 76 3.95 -6.66 0.06
C GLU A 76 3.59 -6.91 1.53
N ASN A 77 3.51 -8.19 1.96
CA ASN A 77 3.07 -8.58 3.30
C ASN A 77 4.22 -9.04 4.20
N GLU A 78 5.46 -8.85 3.77
CA GLU A 78 6.64 -9.16 4.58
C GLU A 78 7.33 -7.85 4.99
N THR A 79 7.75 -7.76 6.23
CA THR A 79 8.61 -6.65 6.69
C THR A 79 9.86 -6.56 5.81
N ALA A 80 10.17 -5.38 5.30
CA ALA A 80 11.35 -5.13 4.49
C ALA A 80 12.63 -5.54 5.24
N LYS A 81 13.58 -6.10 4.51
CA LYS A 81 14.90 -6.46 5.00
C LYS A 81 15.92 -5.39 4.61
N SER A 82 17.11 -5.44 5.17
CA SER A 82 18.20 -4.52 4.81
C SER A 82 18.54 -4.47 3.32
N THR A 83 18.20 -5.53 2.57
CA THR A 83 18.40 -5.64 1.11
C THR A 83 17.16 -5.27 0.29
N THR A 84 16.05 -4.96 0.93
CA THR A 84 14.81 -4.56 0.22
C THR A 84 14.96 -3.13 -0.27
N LYS A 85 14.58 -2.88 -1.51
CA LYS A 85 14.37 -1.53 -2.03
C LYS A 85 12.87 -1.28 -2.12
N THR A 86 12.40 -0.22 -1.46
CA THR A 86 11.00 0.20 -1.49
C THR A 86 10.88 1.49 -2.29
N MET A 87 9.97 1.51 -3.26
CA MET A 87 9.58 2.73 -3.96
C MET A 87 8.45 3.39 -3.19
N LEU A 88 8.66 4.64 -2.79
CA LEU A 88 7.64 5.51 -2.24
C LEU A 88 7.13 6.39 -3.38
N ILE A 89 5.82 6.43 -3.58
CA ILE A 89 5.19 7.27 -4.61
C ILE A 89 4.42 8.40 -3.94
N PHE A 90 4.49 9.58 -4.55
CA PHE A 90 3.84 10.79 -4.05
C PHE A 90 2.98 11.38 -5.17
N SER A 91 1.87 11.99 -4.79
CA SER A 91 1.10 12.89 -5.66
C SER A 91 1.71 14.30 -5.63
N ASP A 92 0.94 15.35 -5.44
CA ASP A 92 1.47 16.72 -5.51
C ASP A 92 2.71 16.88 -4.64
N THR A 93 3.76 17.40 -5.24
CA THR A 93 5.10 17.43 -4.66
C THR A 93 5.73 18.81 -4.83
N MET A 94 6.28 19.34 -3.75
CA MET A 94 7.00 20.61 -3.74
C MET A 94 8.51 20.40 -3.90
N ILE A 95 9.08 21.05 -4.90
CA ILE A 95 10.50 21.05 -5.21
C ILE A 95 11.05 22.48 -5.04
N GLY A 96 12.13 22.63 -4.29
CA GLY A 96 12.73 23.95 -4.05
C GLY A 96 13.78 23.92 -2.94
N GLU A 97 14.06 25.11 -2.40
CA GLU A 97 15.05 25.30 -1.35
C GLU A 97 14.42 26.00 -0.14
N ILE A 98 14.80 25.58 1.05
CA ILE A 98 14.45 26.20 2.32
C ILE A 98 15.76 26.60 3.01
N LEU A 99 15.95 27.90 3.24
CA LEU A 99 17.10 28.44 3.95
C LEU A 99 16.61 29.18 5.20
N ASP A 100 17.18 28.86 6.35
CA ASP A 100 16.83 29.48 7.65
C ASP A 100 15.31 29.44 7.93
N SER A 101 14.67 28.31 7.62
CA SER A 101 13.22 28.10 7.72
C SER A 101 12.36 28.98 6.80
N ILE A 102 12.97 29.60 5.77
CA ILE A 102 12.29 30.44 4.79
C ILE A 102 12.30 29.73 3.44
N LEU A 103 11.10 29.55 2.86
CA LEU A 103 10.95 29.04 1.51
C LEU A 103 11.54 30.04 0.50
N GLN A 104 12.51 29.56 -0.28
CA GLN A 104 13.20 30.42 -1.26
C GLN A 104 12.36 30.59 -2.54
N PRO A 105 12.52 31.73 -3.26
CA PRO A 105 11.93 31.93 -4.57
C PRO A 105 12.36 30.83 -5.57
N GLY A 106 11.47 30.47 -6.51
CA GLY A 106 11.75 29.48 -7.54
C GLY A 106 11.32 28.06 -7.15
N SER A 107 10.69 27.87 -5.99
CA SER A 107 10.00 26.61 -5.69
C SER A 107 8.87 26.36 -6.69
N SER A 108 8.64 25.11 -7.03
CA SER A 108 7.59 24.68 -7.97
C SER A 108 6.89 23.44 -7.46
N MET A 109 5.65 23.24 -7.89
CA MET A 109 4.88 22.02 -7.67
C MET A 109 4.97 21.14 -8.92
N VAL A 110 5.17 19.85 -8.71
CA VAL A 110 4.96 18.80 -9.71
C VAL A 110 3.88 17.87 -9.21
N HIS A 111 3.10 17.25 -10.11
CA HIS A 111 1.94 16.43 -9.71
C HIS A 111 2.31 15.03 -9.22
N GLN A 112 3.55 14.58 -9.43
CA GLN A 112 4.06 13.36 -8.81
C GLN A 112 5.60 13.32 -8.81
N SER A 113 6.08 12.60 -7.80
CA SER A 113 7.48 12.22 -7.65
C SER A 113 7.58 10.83 -7.04
N VAL A 114 8.77 10.26 -7.04
CA VAL A 114 9.04 9.01 -6.32
C VAL A 114 10.27 9.15 -5.44
N ALA A 115 10.35 8.32 -4.41
CA ALA A 115 11.60 8.10 -3.69
C ALA A 115 11.92 6.61 -3.61
N TYR A 116 13.20 6.28 -3.49
CA TYR A 116 13.66 4.94 -3.16
C TYR A 116 14.24 4.92 -1.76
N LEU A 117 13.75 4.00 -0.94
CA LEU A 117 14.30 3.71 0.36
C LEU A 117 15.02 2.36 0.29
N ASP A 118 16.32 2.34 0.59
CA ASP A 118 17.13 1.15 0.69
C ASP A 118 17.10 0.61 2.13
N GLY A 119 16.63 -0.62 2.30
CA GLY A 119 16.51 -1.28 3.59
C GLY A 119 15.16 -1.06 4.27
N ASN A 120 15.18 -1.17 5.60
CA ASN A 120 13.99 -1.15 6.45
C ASN A 120 14.07 -0.13 7.59
N GLU A 121 15.04 0.77 7.52
CA GLU A 121 15.27 1.78 8.54
C GLU A 121 15.11 3.19 7.96
N PRO A 122 14.49 4.13 8.70
CA PRO A 122 14.27 5.50 8.25
C PRO A 122 15.56 6.35 8.37
N LYS A 123 16.57 6.04 7.55
CA LYS A 123 17.85 6.76 7.51
C LYS A 123 17.91 7.70 6.32
N LYS A 124 18.35 8.95 6.55
CA LYS A 124 18.42 10.00 5.53
C LYS A 124 19.38 9.70 4.37
N ASP A 125 20.42 8.91 4.62
CA ASP A 125 21.39 8.44 3.62
C ASP A 125 20.89 7.22 2.82
N LYS A 126 19.76 6.65 3.20
CA LYS A 126 19.12 5.50 2.54
C LYS A 126 17.93 5.86 1.66
N ILE A 127 17.54 7.14 1.63
CA ILE A 127 16.42 7.60 0.79
C ILE A 127 16.91 8.59 -0.26
N SER A 128 16.46 8.39 -1.51
CA SER A 128 16.71 9.29 -2.63
C SER A 128 15.39 9.68 -3.30
N PHE A 129 15.20 10.96 -3.61
CA PHE A 129 13.99 11.51 -4.22
C PHE A 129 14.23 11.81 -5.69
N HIS A 130 13.23 11.56 -6.54
CA HIS A 130 13.32 11.67 -7.98
C HIS A 130 12.06 12.31 -8.56
N TRP A 131 12.26 13.24 -9.47
CA TRP A 131 11.27 13.88 -10.35
C TRP A 131 11.91 14.07 -11.73
N ASP A 132 11.15 14.43 -12.73
CA ASP A 132 11.71 14.72 -14.05
C ASP A 132 12.06 16.20 -14.20
N LYS A 133 12.66 16.55 -15.31
CA LYS A 133 13.00 17.92 -15.69
C LYS A 133 12.60 18.15 -17.14
N ASN A 134 11.96 19.28 -17.37
CA ASN A 134 11.62 19.71 -18.71
C ASN A 134 12.86 20.23 -19.49
N LYS A 135 12.66 20.64 -20.74
CA LYS A 135 13.73 21.14 -21.61
C LYS A 135 14.44 22.39 -21.07
N GLU A 136 13.81 23.13 -20.16
CA GLU A 136 14.36 24.30 -19.49
C GLU A 136 15.06 23.95 -18.16
N ASN A 137 15.25 22.65 -17.88
CA ASN A 137 15.81 22.11 -16.63
C ASN A 137 14.99 22.45 -15.38
N LYS A 138 13.70 22.80 -15.52
CA LYS A 138 12.76 23.00 -14.42
C LYS A 138 12.13 21.66 -14.00
N PRO A 139 11.76 21.50 -12.71
CA PRO A 139 11.06 20.31 -12.24
C PRO A 139 9.82 20.00 -13.07
N GLU A 140 9.65 18.72 -13.42
CA GLU A 140 8.51 18.18 -14.15
C GLU A 140 8.06 16.87 -13.52
N SER A 141 6.80 16.52 -13.73
CA SER A 141 6.20 15.27 -13.29
C SER A 141 6.76 14.06 -14.04
N LEU A 142 6.93 12.93 -13.36
CA LEU A 142 7.45 11.69 -13.94
C LEU A 142 6.46 11.02 -14.92
N PHE A 143 5.16 11.22 -14.68
CA PHE A 143 4.10 10.58 -15.44
C PHE A 143 3.17 11.63 -16.04
N ILE A 144 3.38 11.94 -17.29
CA ILE A 144 2.52 12.85 -18.08
C ILE A 144 1.44 12.01 -18.77
N PRO A 145 0.13 12.31 -18.63
CA PRO A 145 -0.92 11.58 -19.35
C PRO A 145 -0.70 11.58 -20.86
N ASN A 146 -0.69 10.38 -21.45
CA ASN A 146 -0.50 10.20 -22.90
C ASN A 146 -1.41 9.10 -23.48
N THR A 147 -2.52 8.80 -22.82
CA THR A 147 -3.53 7.85 -23.28
C THR A 147 -4.49 8.49 -24.28
N PRO A 148 -5.26 7.71 -25.07
CA PRO A 148 -6.16 8.24 -26.10
C PRO A 148 -7.15 9.29 -25.62
N SER A 149 -7.64 9.18 -24.36
CA SER A 149 -8.59 10.13 -23.78
C SER A 149 -7.93 11.30 -23.06
N ALA A 150 -6.58 11.36 -23.01
CA ALA A 150 -5.86 12.42 -22.32
C ALA A 150 -5.83 13.71 -23.13
N GLU A 151 -6.02 14.83 -22.47
CA GLU A 151 -5.78 16.16 -23.01
C GLU A 151 -4.47 16.75 -22.47
N LYS A 152 -3.93 17.75 -23.18
CA LYS A 152 -2.63 18.35 -22.87
C LYS A 152 -2.55 18.97 -21.46
N THR A 153 -3.69 19.39 -20.92
CA THR A 153 -3.81 20.01 -19.59
C THR A 153 -4.05 19.01 -18.46
N ASP A 154 -4.20 17.73 -18.81
CA ASP A 154 -4.40 16.69 -17.81
C ASP A 154 -3.10 16.38 -17.07
N TYR A 155 -3.24 15.97 -15.83
CA TYR A 155 -2.14 15.49 -14.98
C TYR A 155 -2.61 14.27 -14.18
N TYR A 156 -1.67 13.58 -13.52
CA TYR A 156 -2.00 12.45 -12.67
C TYR A 156 -1.80 12.75 -11.20
N TRP A 157 -2.76 12.36 -10.37
CA TRP A 157 -2.53 11.99 -9.00
C TRP A 157 -2.39 10.47 -8.91
N LEU A 158 -1.49 9.99 -8.05
CA LEU A 158 -1.24 8.57 -7.93
C LEU A 158 -2.11 7.95 -6.84
N GLY A 159 -2.70 6.81 -7.16
CA GLY A 159 -3.26 5.88 -6.20
C GLY A 159 -2.22 4.84 -5.81
N ASP A 160 -2.68 3.77 -5.16
CA ASP A 160 -1.80 2.67 -4.72
C ASP A 160 -1.23 1.88 -5.89
N GLY A 161 -0.16 1.14 -5.61
CA GLY A 161 0.52 0.30 -6.58
C GLY A 161 1.17 -0.93 -5.95
N PHE A 162 1.58 -1.88 -6.79
CA PHE A 162 2.26 -3.10 -6.35
C PHE A 162 3.13 -3.69 -7.46
N VAL A 163 4.03 -4.58 -7.09
CA VAL A 163 4.81 -5.38 -8.04
C VAL A 163 4.07 -6.67 -8.36
N ASN A 164 3.65 -6.82 -9.61
CA ASN A 164 2.99 -8.05 -10.07
C ASN A 164 4.01 -9.11 -10.50
N THR A 165 4.27 -10.05 -9.61
CA THR A 165 5.26 -11.12 -9.84
C THR A 165 4.79 -12.16 -10.87
N ALA A 166 3.51 -12.20 -11.23
CA ALA A 166 2.99 -13.06 -12.29
C ALA A 166 3.15 -12.42 -13.68
N LEU A 167 3.23 -11.09 -13.75
CA LEU A 167 3.42 -10.32 -15.00
C LEU A 167 4.83 -9.72 -15.04
N LYS A 168 5.86 -10.58 -15.08
CA LYS A 168 7.29 -10.22 -15.25
C LYS A 168 7.83 -9.22 -14.22
N ASN A 169 7.31 -9.22 -12.99
CA ASN A 169 7.62 -8.23 -11.95
C ASN A 169 7.36 -6.78 -12.41
N THR A 170 6.34 -6.58 -13.24
CA THR A 170 5.90 -5.23 -13.61
C THR A 170 5.32 -4.53 -12.39
N THR A 171 5.73 -3.29 -12.14
CA THR A 171 5.10 -2.44 -11.12
C THR A 171 3.90 -1.74 -11.75
N TYR A 172 2.72 -1.95 -11.16
CA TYR A 172 1.49 -1.25 -11.53
C TYR A 172 1.18 -0.19 -10.49
N ILE A 173 0.80 1.00 -10.96
CA ILE A 173 0.39 2.13 -10.14
C ILE A 173 -0.94 2.65 -10.69
N PHE A 174 -1.95 2.82 -9.84
CA PHE A 174 -3.15 3.55 -10.23
C PHE A 174 -2.82 5.03 -10.40
N ALA A 175 -3.42 5.65 -11.40
CA ALA A 175 -3.21 7.05 -11.73
C ALA A 175 -4.55 7.70 -12.07
N TYR A 176 -5.00 8.61 -11.21
CA TYR A 176 -6.21 9.40 -11.43
C TYR A 176 -5.89 10.54 -12.38
N ARG A 177 -6.49 10.51 -13.57
CA ARG A 177 -6.32 11.59 -14.55
C ARG A 177 -7.19 12.76 -14.15
N MET A 178 -6.53 13.85 -13.79
CA MET A 178 -7.13 15.07 -13.25
C MET A 178 -7.03 16.20 -14.26
N ARG A 179 -7.94 17.17 -14.15
CA ARG A 179 -7.96 18.41 -14.94
C ARG A 179 -8.43 19.56 -14.08
N ASN A 180 -7.75 20.70 -14.15
CA ASN A 180 -8.25 21.94 -13.57
C ASN A 180 -9.36 22.49 -14.45
N LEU A 181 -10.49 22.88 -13.84
CA LEU A 181 -11.66 23.39 -14.54
C LEU A 181 -11.66 24.91 -14.67
N ASP A 182 -11.09 25.60 -13.68
CA ASP A 182 -10.97 27.05 -13.60
C ASP A 182 -9.66 27.41 -12.89
N ASN A 183 -9.02 28.49 -13.33
CA ASN A 183 -7.77 28.97 -12.75
C ASN A 183 -8.00 29.94 -11.56
N SER A 184 -9.24 30.20 -11.17
CA SER A 184 -9.59 31.15 -10.10
C SER A 184 -9.63 30.52 -8.70
N ASP A 185 -9.65 29.19 -8.61
CA ASP A 185 -9.73 28.44 -7.36
C ASP A 185 -8.79 27.23 -7.37
N ASP A 186 -7.87 27.17 -6.42
CA ASP A 186 -6.91 26.07 -6.25
C ASP A 186 -7.58 24.68 -6.04
N TRP A 187 -8.87 24.66 -5.67
CA TRP A 187 -9.65 23.45 -5.45
C TRP A 187 -10.61 23.11 -6.60
N SER A 188 -10.57 23.86 -7.71
CA SER A 188 -11.41 23.64 -8.89
C SER A 188 -10.77 22.63 -9.84
N PHE A 189 -10.81 21.35 -9.47
CA PHE A 189 -10.32 20.24 -10.30
C PHE A 189 -11.36 19.11 -10.41
N LYS A 190 -11.20 18.29 -11.45
CA LYS A 190 -12.09 17.15 -11.71
C LYS A 190 -11.29 15.93 -12.14
N LYS A 191 -11.67 14.77 -11.63
CA LYS A 191 -11.19 13.49 -12.15
C LYS A 191 -11.86 13.19 -13.50
N MET A 192 -11.03 12.94 -14.52
CA MET A 192 -11.42 12.67 -15.89
C MET A 192 -11.37 11.18 -16.25
N GLY A 193 -10.82 10.36 -15.38
CA GLY A 193 -10.73 8.91 -15.54
C GLY A 193 -9.62 8.33 -14.68
N THR A 194 -9.52 7.02 -14.68
CA THR A 194 -8.49 6.27 -13.96
C THR A 194 -7.66 5.46 -14.96
N ASN A 195 -6.33 5.48 -14.81
CA ASN A 195 -5.41 4.74 -15.65
C ASN A 195 -4.52 3.85 -14.78
N LEU A 196 -3.86 2.87 -15.40
CA LEU A 196 -2.76 2.13 -14.81
C LEU A 196 -1.46 2.56 -15.47
N ILE A 197 -0.46 2.90 -14.68
CA ILE A 197 0.93 3.04 -15.12
C ILE A 197 1.61 1.70 -14.87
N ALA A 198 2.17 1.11 -15.93
CA ALA A 198 2.89 -0.16 -15.89
C ALA A 198 4.38 0.10 -16.15
N LEU A 199 5.20 -0.11 -15.12
CA LEU A 199 6.65 0.06 -15.16
C LEU A 199 7.32 -1.31 -15.32
N PRO A 200 8.08 -1.56 -16.39
CA PRO A 200 8.86 -2.78 -16.52
C PRO A 200 9.79 -3.00 -15.32
N SER A 201 10.05 -4.25 -14.96
CA SER A 201 10.97 -4.60 -13.89
C SER A 201 12.33 -3.93 -14.09
N GLY A 202 12.87 -3.36 -13.01
CA GLY A 202 14.18 -2.67 -13.05
C GLY A 202 14.13 -1.26 -13.68
N SER A 203 12.95 -0.73 -14.00
CA SER A 203 12.82 0.65 -14.49
C SER A 203 13.32 1.64 -13.47
N LEU A 204 13.99 2.68 -13.93
CA LEU A 204 14.48 3.80 -13.12
C LEU A 204 13.89 5.11 -13.65
N PRO A 205 13.72 6.13 -12.77
CA PRO A 205 13.31 7.46 -13.21
C PRO A 205 14.23 8.00 -14.33
N PRO A 206 13.66 8.66 -15.34
CA PRO A 206 12.28 9.10 -15.53
C PRO A 206 11.33 8.06 -16.16
N PHE A 207 11.57 6.75 -16.01
CA PHE A 207 10.68 5.66 -16.45
C PHE A 207 10.32 5.68 -17.95
N LYS A 208 11.28 5.88 -18.82
CA LYS A 208 11.07 6.01 -20.28
C LYS A 208 10.33 4.83 -20.93
N GLY A 209 10.38 3.64 -20.31
CA GLY A 209 9.70 2.43 -20.78
C GLY A 209 8.31 2.20 -20.20
N GLN A 210 7.72 3.19 -19.52
CA GLN A 210 6.38 3.08 -18.93
C GLN A 210 5.32 2.86 -20.02
N ARG A 211 4.30 2.06 -19.69
CA ARG A 211 3.05 1.98 -20.46
C ARG A 211 1.93 2.59 -19.61
N GLN A 212 0.99 3.27 -20.25
CA GLN A 212 -0.20 3.80 -19.62
C GLN A 212 -1.41 3.10 -20.24
N ILE A 213 -2.29 2.57 -19.40
CA ILE A 213 -3.42 1.73 -19.77
C ILE A 213 -4.69 2.38 -19.21
N GLU A 214 -5.63 2.74 -20.07
CA GLU A 214 -6.93 3.24 -19.61
C GLU A 214 -7.75 2.11 -19.01
N THR A 215 -8.33 2.35 -17.84
CA THR A 215 -9.33 1.43 -17.30
C THR A 215 -10.68 1.65 -17.97
N PRO A 216 -11.56 0.63 -18.03
CA PRO A 216 -12.90 0.80 -18.57
C PRO A 216 -13.68 1.92 -17.87
N ASN A 217 -14.43 2.73 -18.63
CA ASN A 217 -15.17 3.87 -18.08
C ASN A 217 -16.14 3.49 -16.95
N ASN A 218 -16.74 2.29 -17.00
CA ASN A 218 -17.64 1.83 -15.95
C ASN A 218 -16.91 1.54 -14.62
N PHE A 219 -15.56 1.41 -14.62
CA PHE A 219 -14.77 1.27 -13.39
C PHE A 219 -14.80 2.52 -12.51
N GLU A 220 -15.19 3.66 -13.07
CA GLU A 220 -15.44 4.88 -12.28
C GLU A 220 -16.55 4.68 -11.22
N LYS A 221 -17.41 3.67 -11.38
CA LYS A 221 -18.37 3.28 -10.33
C LYS A 221 -17.68 2.65 -9.11
N GLY A 222 -16.56 1.98 -9.31
CA GLY A 222 -15.73 1.42 -8.24
C GLY A 222 -14.78 2.44 -7.62
N GLU A 223 -14.40 3.49 -8.35
CA GLU A 223 -13.39 4.50 -7.93
C GLU A 223 -12.08 3.85 -7.44
N PHE A 224 -11.62 2.80 -8.16
CA PHE A 224 -10.50 1.96 -7.75
C PHE A 224 -9.16 2.69 -7.74
N GLY A 225 -8.25 2.23 -6.85
CA GLY A 225 -6.91 2.76 -6.68
C GLY A 225 -6.65 3.38 -5.30
N ALA A 226 -7.67 3.43 -4.42
CA ALA A 226 -7.53 3.95 -3.06
C ALA A 226 -6.61 3.10 -2.17
N GLY A 227 -6.47 1.81 -2.48
CA GLY A 227 -5.59 0.87 -1.80
C GLY A 227 -5.55 -0.47 -2.53
N ILE A 228 -4.48 -1.24 -2.31
CA ILE A 228 -4.28 -2.58 -2.86
C ILE A 228 -3.87 -3.54 -1.74
N PHE A 229 -4.39 -4.77 -1.78
CA PHE A 229 -3.91 -5.86 -0.95
C PHE A 229 -3.59 -7.09 -1.81
N VAL A 230 -2.32 -7.45 -1.89
CA VAL A 230 -1.84 -8.58 -2.70
C VAL A 230 -1.90 -9.85 -1.86
N ASN A 231 -3.02 -10.59 -1.91
CA ASN A 231 -3.24 -11.79 -1.11
C ASN A 231 -2.69 -13.06 -1.77
N THR A 232 -1.40 -13.04 -2.10
CA THR A 232 -0.71 -14.18 -2.72
C THR A 232 0.42 -14.73 -1.85
N LYS A 233 0.74 -16.02 -2.00
CA LYS A 233 1.89 -16.62 -1.34
C LYS A 233 3.20 -15.95 -1.73
N LYS A 234 3.34 -15.53 -2.99
CA LYS A 234 4.52 -14.83 -3.49
C LYS A 234 4.71 -13.47 -2.81
N ALA A 235 3.62 -12.78 -2.50
CA ALA A 235 3.64 -11.52 -1.75
C ALA A 235 3.81 -11.69 -0.23
N GLY A 236 3.93 -12.93 0.27
CA GLY A 236 4.11 -13.22 1.69
C GLY A 236 2.81 -13.28 2.50
N ALA A 237 1.64 -13.32 1.85
CA ALA A 237 0.37 -13.41 2.57
C ALA A 237 0.21 -14.77 3.26
N VAL A 238 -0.09 -14.76 4.57
CA VAL A 238 -0.19 -15.97 5.41
C VAL A 238 -1.42 -16.81 5.03
N ASN A 239 -2.58 -16.15 4.85
CA ASN A 239 -3.85 -16.80 4.49
C ASN A 239 -4.19 -16.50 3.03
N SER A 240 -3.26 -16.82 2.13
CA SER A 240 -3.37 -16.49 0.70
C SER A 240 -4.49 -17.25 0.01
N ASP A 241 -5.35 -16.51 -0.71
CA ASP A 241 -6.36 -17.05 -1.64
C ASP A 241 -5.96 -16.87 -3.12
N GLY A 242 -4.81 -16.21 -3.35
CA GLY A 242 -4.21 -16.02 -4.67
C GLY A 242 -4.82 -14.89 -5.49
N TYR A 243 -5.50 -13.91 -4.87
CA TYR A 243 -6.04 -12.74 -5.53
C TYR A 243 -5.28 -11.46 -5.16
N VAL A 244 -5.36 -10.49 -6.04
CA VAL A 244 -5.10 -9.07 -5.74
C VAL A 244 -6.46 -8.44 -5.48
N TYR A 245 -6.60 -7.78 -4.33
CA TYR A 245 -7.76 -6.99 -3.94
C TYR A 245 -7.48 -5.53 -4.23
N ILE A 246 -8.43 -4.87 -4.87
CA ILE A 246 -8.34 -3.47 -5.26
C ILE A 246 -9.50 -2.73 -4.60
N TYR A 247 -9.16 -1.71 -3.83
CA TYR A 247 -10.12 -0.92 -3.08
C TYR A 247 -10.37 0.40 -3.79
N GLY A 248 -11.62 0.85 -3.70
CA GLY A 248 -12.05 2.13 -4.20
C GLY A 248 -12.82 2.93 -3.16
N ASN A 249 -12.95 4.23 -3.43
CA ASN A 249 -13.72 5.15 -2.60
C ASN A 249 -14.80 5.82 -3.45
N ASN A 250 -15.98 5.22 -3.52
CA ASN A 250 -17.12 5.87 -4.18
C ASN A 250 -17.90 6.73 -3.18
N LYS A 251 -17.71 8.06 -3.26
CA LYS A 251 -18.40 9.04 -2.38
C LYS A 251 -18.24 8.69 -0.88
N LYS A 252 -17.03 8.41 -0.47
CA LYS A 252 -16.63 7.98 0.89
C LYS A 252 -17.12 6.57 1.28
N ASN A 253 -17.57 5.78 0.34
CA ASN A 253 -17.95 4.39 0.60
C ASN A 253 -16.90 3.45 0.01
N LEU A 254 -16.41 2.51 0.81
CA LEU A 254 -15.46 1.49 0.39
C LEU A 254 -16.11 0.53 -0.60
N THR A 255 -15.50 0.39 -1.76
CA THR A 255 -15.81 -0.63 -2.77
C THR A 255 -14.63 -1.60 -2.90
N VAL A 256 -14.90 -2.84 -3.31
CA VAL A 256 -13.87 -3.87 -3.42
C VAL A 256 -14.02 -4.64 -4.72
N ALA A 257 -12.91 -4.74 -5.46
CA ALA A 257 -12.75 -5.66 -6.58
C ALA A 257 -11.63 -6.66 -6.28
N ARG A 258 -11.59 -7.77 -7.03
CA ARG A 258 -10.46 -8.70 -7.03
C ARG A 258 -10.19 -9.25 -8.41
N VAL A 259 -8.94 -9.63 -8.64
CA VAL A 259 -8.51 -10.28 -9.87
C VAL A 259 -7.33 -11.22 -9.58
N LYS A 260 -7.11 -12.24 -10.41
CA LYS A 260 -5.89 -13.02 -10.35
C LYS A 260 -4.70 -12.18 -10.86
N PRO A 261 -3.50 -12.31 -10.26
CA PRO A 261 -2.34 -11.52 -10.69
C PRO A 261 -2.05 -11.64 -12.19
N GLU A 262 -2.15 -12.83 -12.75
CA GLU A 262 -1.92 -13.11 -14.18
C GLU A 262 -2.92 -12.40 -15.11
N ASP A 263 -4.11 -12.09 -14.61
CA ASP A 263 -5.21 -11.46 -15.35
C ASP A 263 -5.34 -9.96 -15.03
N PHE A 264 -4.36 -9.34 -14.36
CA PHE A 264 -4.49 -7.96 -13.85
C PHE A 264 -4.79 -6.93 -14.95
N GLU A 265 -4.22 -7.08 -16.16
CA GLU A 265 -4.52 -6.24 -17.33
C GLU A 265 -5.78 -6.67 -18.10
N ASN A 266 -6.35 -7.84 -17.78
CA ASN A 266 -7.60 -8.31 -18.38
C ASN A 266 -8.80 -7.84 -17.54
N PHE A 267 -9.31 -6.66 -17.82
CA PHE A 267 -10.39 -6.05 -17.04
C PHE A 267 -11.69 -6.88 -17.04
N SER A 268 -11.93 -7.76 -18.03
CA SER A 268 -13.09 -8.65 -18.04
C SER A 268 -12.98 -9.79 -17.01
N ALA A 269 -11.78 -10.07 -16.52
CA ALA A 269 -11.54 -11.06 -15.46
C ALA A 269 -11.77 -10.51 -14.05
N TRP A 270 -11.94 -9.20 -13.90
CA TRP A 270 -12.18 -8.59 -12.60
C TRP A 270 -13.55 -8.98 -12.06
N ARG A 271 -13.63 -9.13 -10.74
CA ARG A 271 -14.87 -9.45 -10.02
C ARG A 271 -15.08 -8.45 -8.91
N PHE A 272 -16.31 -8.01 -8.77
CA PHE A 272 -16.74 -6.95 -7.86
C PHE A 272 -17.55 -7.57 -6.72
N TRP A 273 -17.29 -7.12 -5.49
CA TRP A 273 -18.00 -7.59 -4.32
C TRP A 273 -19.42 -6.99 -4.26
N ASP A 274 -20.46 -7.81 -4.29
CA ASP A 274 -21.87 -7.36 -4.26
C ASP A 274 -22.51 -7.44 -2.86
N GLY A 275 -21.69 -7.70 -1.83
CA GLY A 275 -22.16 -7.89 -0.45
C GLY A 275 -22.49 -9.34 -0.08
N LYS A 276 -22.59 -10.23 -1.06
CA LYS A 276 -22.90 -11.67 -0.88
C LYS A 276 -21.92 -12.57 -1.62
N GLY A 277 -21.43 -12.11 -2.77
CA GLY A 277 -20.55 -12.86 -3.64
C GLY A 277 -19.75 -11.96 -4.60
N TRP A 278 -18.99 -12.63 -5.46
CA TRP A 278 -18.17 -11.99 -6.47
C TRP A 278 -18.88 -11.98 -7.82
N ASN A 279 -19.16 -10.79 -8.35
CA ASN A 279 -19.95 -10.57 -9.55
C ASN A 279 -19.09 -9.99 -10.67
N GLU A 280 -19.41 -10.30 -11.92
CA GLU A 280 -18.77 -9.69 -13.10
C GLU A 280 -19.36 -8.31 -13.45
N ASP A 281 -20.58 -8.06 -13.01
CA ASP A 281 -21.30 -6.83 -13.23
C ASP A 281 -20.99 -5.80 -12.13
N ILE A 282 -20.23 -4.76 -12.48
CA ILE A 282 -19.84 -3.70 -11.55
C ILE A 282 -21.05 -2.89 -11.05
N GLU A 283 -22.19 -2.90 -11.77
CA GLU A 283 -23.39 -2.21 -11.35
C GLU A 283 -23.95 -2.77 -10.03
N LYS A 284 -23.57 -4.01 -9.69
CA LYS A 284 -23.96 -4.69 -8.44
C LYS A 284 -22.99 -4.47 -7.29
N ILE A 285 -21.93 -3.67 -7.48
CA ILE A 285 -20.92 -3.46 -6.44
C ILE A 285 -21.55 -2.89 -5.17
N ALA A 286 -21.23 -3.51 -4.03
CA ALA A 286 -21.72 -3.09 -2.72
C ALA A 286 -20.76 -2.12 -2.03
N PHE A 287 -21.32 -1.27 -1.20
CA PHE A 287 -20.58 -0.44 -0.24
C PHE A 287 -20.33 -1.24 1.03
N VAL A 288 -19.06 -1.35 1.43
CA VAL A 288 -18.63 -2.25 2.50
C VAL A 288 -18.43 -1.48 3.83
N VAL A 289 -17.81 -0.31 3.77
CA VAL A 289 -17.59 0.60 4.91
C VAL A 289 -17.89 2.02 4.46
N GLN A 290 -18.49 2.82 5.33
CA GLN A 290 -18.78 4.23 5.06
C GLN A 290 -17.71 5.14 5.65
N ASP A 291 -17.69 6.40 5.19
CA ASP A 291 -16.82 7.47 5.68
C ASP A 291 -15.31 7.18 5.56
N VAL A 292 -14.90 6.39 4.56
CA VAL A 292 -13.48 6.17 4.25
C VAL A 292 -12.86 7.36 3.50
N SER A 293 -11.52 7.47 3.52
CA SER A 293 -10.76 8.48 2.78
C SER A 293 -10.45 8.06 1.34
N ASN A 294 -9.95 9.01 0.54
CA ASN A 294 -9.56 8.76 -0.86
C ASN A 294 -8.39 7.79 -0.99
N GLU A 295 -7.56 7.73 0.03
CA GLU A 295 -6.49 6.76 0.16
C GLU A 295 -6.64 6.02 1.47
N LEU A 296 -6.36 4.73 1.46
CA LEU A 296 -6.53 3.81 2.58
C LEU A 296 -5.63 2.60 2.41
N SER A 297 -5.61 1.72 3.39
CA SER A 297 -4.91 0.44 3.28
C SER A 297 -5.70 -0.68 3.93
N VAL A 298 -5.55 -1.89 3.40
CA VAL A 298 -5.95 -3.12 4.08
C VAL A 298 -4.72 -3.98 4.29
N SER A 299 -4.48 -4.41 5.52
CA SER A 299 -3.33 -5.20 5.93
C SER A 299 -3.76 -6.44 6.71
N ALA A 300 -3.12 -7.58 6.45
CA ALA A 300 -3.32 -8.77 7.28
C ALA A 300 -2.67 -8.59 8.65
N LEU A 301 -3.38 -8.96 9.72
CA LEU A 301 -2.88 -8.94 11.08
C LEU A 301 -2.31 -10.30 11.49
N PRO A 302 -1.38 -10.35 12.49
CA PRO A 302 -0.80 -11.60 12.95
C PRO A 302 -1.79 -12.61 13.51
N ASP A 303 -2.97 -12.16 13.95
CA ASP A 303 -4.04 -12.98 14.51
C ASP A 303 -5.05 -13.50 13.47
N GLY A 304 -4.80 -13.23 12.18
CA GLY A 304 -5.61 -13.68 11.05
C GLY A 304 -6.74 -12.75 10.65
N ARG A 305 -6.94 -11.63 11.36
CA ARG A 305 -7.85 -10.56 10.95
C ARG A 305 -7.19 -9.63 9.93
N TYR A 306 -7.96 -8.67 9.45
CA TYR A 306 -7.51 -7.62 8.54
C TYR A 306 -7.78 -6.25 9.15
N ALA A 307 -6.85 -5.32 8.99
CA ALA A 307 -6.99 -3.93 9.40
C ALA A 307 -7.20 -3.05 8.17
N LEU A 308 -8.34 -2.41 8.08
CA LEU A 308 -8.61 -1.30 7.16
C LEU A 308 -8.28 0.00 7.89
N VAL A 309 -7.30 0.78 7.39
CA VAL A 309 -6.85 2.05 7.98
C VAL A 309 -7.16 3.20 7.03
N PHE A 310 -7.73 4.29 7.55
CA PHE A 310 -8.15 5.46 6.76
C PHE A 310 -8.33 6.71 7.64
N THR A 311 -8.39 7.89 7.03
CA THR A 311 -8.86 9.11 7.69
C THR A 311 -10.38 9.13 7.68
N LEU A 312 -11.01 9.24 8.85
CA LEU A 312 -12.47 9.21 8.99
C LEU A 312 -13.12 10.38 8.24
N GLY A 313 -14.03 10.07 7.32
CA GLY A 313 -14.74 11.08 6.53
C GLY A 313 -13.88 11.83 5.49
N GLY A 314 -12.64 11.42 5.27
CA GLY A 314 -11.72 11.94 4.25
C GLY A 314 -10.86 13.11 4.73
N LEU A 315 -11.43 14.18 5.27
CA LEU A 315 -10.73 15.31 5.88
C LEU A 315 -11.13 15.40 7.34
N SER A 316 -10.25 15.02 8.26
CA SER A 316 -10.58 14.94 9.69
C SER A 316 -9.29 14.69 10.50
N PRO A 317 -9.22 15.16 11.77
CA PRO A 317 -8.10 14.80 12.64
C PRO A 317 -8.08 13.31 13.00
N THR A 318 -9.21 12.61 12.86
CA THR A 318 -9.36 11.24 13.34
C THR A 318 -8.86 10.23 12.32
N ILE A 319 -7.89 9.42 12.70
CA ILE A 319 -7.49 8.21 11.97
C ILE A 319 -8.26 7.03 12.55
N GLY A 320 -8.99 6.33 11.68
CA GLY A 320 -9.80 5.17 11.99
C GLY A 320 -9.17 3.86 11.54
N LEU A 321 -9.52 2.78 12.24
CA LEU A 321 -9.23 1.41 11.88
C LEU A 321 -10.50 0.57 12.02
N CYS A 322 -10.83 -0.23 11.00
CA CYS A 322 -11.84 -1.27 11.09
C CYS A 322 -11.19 -2.65 11.01
N LEU A 323 -11.64 -3.59 11.84
CA LEU A 323 -11.18 -4.99 11.78
C LEU A 323 -12.07 -5.80 10.85
N GLY A 324 -11.47 -6.55 9.93
CA GLY A 324 -12.19 -7.41 8.98
C GLY A 324 -11.92 -8.88 9.22
N LYS A 325 -12.91 -9.74 8.92
CA LYS A 325 -12.74 -11.20 8.90
C LYS A 325 -12.04 -11.67 7.62
N THR A 326 -12.25 -10.94 6.54
CA THR A 326 -11.62 -11.19 5.23
C THR A 326 -11.12 -9.85 4.65
N PRO A 327 -10.33 -9.86 3.58
CA PRO A 327 -9.91 -8.61 2.93
C PRO A 327 -11.07 -7.75 2.38
N TYR A 328 -12.24 -8.33 2.21
CA TYR A 328 -13.45 -7.70 1.70
C TYR A 328 -14.58 -7.61 2.74
N GLY A 329 -14.22 -7.81 4.04
CA GLY A 329 -15.15 -7.73 5.16
C GLY A 329 -15.75 -9.10 5.57
N PRO A 330 -16.84 -9.13 6.36
CA PRO A 330 -17.40 -7.94 6.99
C PRO A 330 -16.38 -7.24 7.89
N PHE A 331 -16.44 -5.90 7.90
CA PHE A 331 -15.65 -5.08 8.80
C PHE A 331 -16.50 -4.69 10.02
N GLY A 332 -15.85 -4.61 11.20
CA GLY A 332 -16.44 -4.12 12.45
C GLY A 332 -16.53 -2.58 12.49
N PRO A 333 -16.96 -2.05 13.64
CA PRO A 333 -17.06 -0.61 13.84
C PRO A 333 -15.70 0.09 13.73
N VAL A 334 -15.74 1.40 13.48
CA VAL A 334 -14.53 2.23 13.45
C VAL A 334 -13.94 2.34 14.87
N ILE A 335 -12.71 1.91 15.00
CA ILE A 335 -11.87 2.12 16.18
C ILE A 335 -11.04 3.36 15.92
N LYS A 336 -11.21 4.43 16.70
CA LYS A 336 -10.37 5.61 16.62
C LYS A 336 -9.00 5.28 17.18
N ILE A 337 -7.95 5.37 16.34
CA ILE A 337 -6.58 5.00 16.74
C ILE A 337 -5.69 6.21 16.98
N TRP A 338 -5.97 7.35 16.36
CA TRP A 338 -5.18 8.57 16.49
C TRP A 338 -6.03 9.82 16.28
N GLU A 339 -5.62 10.91 16.94
CA GLU A 339 -6.17 12.24 16.71
C GLU A 339 -5.02 13.17 16.35
N ALA A 340 -5.00 13.65 15.10
CA ALA A 340 -3.94 14.49 14.55
C ALA A 340 -4.03 15.91 15.10
N LYS A 341 -3.02 16.34 15.83
CA LYS A 341 -2.95 17.65 16.48
C LYS A 341 -2.80 18.81 15.50
N GLU A 342 -2.35 18.54 14.29
CA GLU A 342 -2.17 19.56 13.25
C GLU A 342 -3.47 20.33 12.97
N MET A 343 -4.64 19.68 13.10
CA MET A 343 -5.94 20.32 12.91
C MET A 343 -6.38 21.21 14.09
N GLU A 344 -5.61 21.33 15.17
CA GLU A 344 -5.80 22.39 16.17
C GLU A 344 -5.56 23.77 15.53
N HIS A 345 -4.72 23.84 14.48
CA HIS A 345 -4.59 25.01 13.64
C HIS A 345 -5.76 25.04 12.64
N LYS A 346 -6.64 26.05 12.74
CA LYS A 346 -7.92 26.16 12.04
C LYS A 346 -7.86 26.06 10.50
N ASN A 347 -6.70 26.38 9.89
CA ASN A 347 -6.52 26.34 8.45
C ASN A 347 -5.91 25.03 7.96
N TYR A 348 -5.42 24.17 8.87
CA TYR A 348 -4.80 22.91 8.50
C TYR A 348 -5.84 21.81 8.33
N ILE A 349 -5.53 20.87 7.45
CA ILE A 349 -6.30 19.67 7.20
C ILE A 349 -5.40 18.45 7.27
N THR A 350 -5.94 17.33 7.74
CA THR A 350 -5.28 16.03 7.69
C THR A 350 -6.13 15.03 6.92
N TYR A 351 -5.48 14.14 6.17
CA TYR A 351 -6.13 13.25 5.21
C TYR A 351 -5.25 12.06 4.84
N ASN A 352 -5.83 11.11 4.08
CA ASN A 352 -5.13 10.01 3.39
C ASN A 352 -4.29 9.13 4.32
N ALA A 353 -4.82 8.82 5.53
CA ALA A 353 -4.15 7.90 6.43
C ALA A 353 -4.14 6.47 5.86
N LYS A 354 -2.99 5.80 5.92
CA LYS A 354 -2.82 4.42 5.49
C LYS A 354 -1.64 3.74 6.18
N ALA A 355 -1.71 2.42 6.32
CA ALA A 355 -0.63 1.61 6.87
C ALA A 355 0.35 1.16 5.77
N HIS A 356 1.60 0.94 6.19
CA HIS A 356 2.71 0.45 5.36
C HIS A 356 3.25 -0.86 5.94
N PRO A 357 2.60 -2.01 5.70
CA PRO A 357 2.97 -3.28 6.35
C PRO A 357 4.41 -3.71 6.03
N ASN A 358 4.90 -3.45 4.82
CA ASN A 358 6.27 -3.75 4.42
C ASN A 358 7.34 -2.89 5.15
N LEU A 359 6.98 -1.72 5.67
CA LEU A 359 7.87 -0.85 6.46
C LEU A 359 7.64 -1.00 7.97
N SER A 360 6.65 -1.78 8.38
CA SER A 360 6.32 -2.03 9.78
C SER A 360 7.23 -3.08 10.39
N ALA A 361 7.63 -2.90 11.65
CA ALA A 361 8.29 -3.95 12.40
C ALA A 361 7.29 -5.03 12.85
N THR A 362 7.81 -6.17 13.30
CA THR A 362 6.96 -7.26 13.80
C THR A 362 6.14 -6.81 14.99
N GLY A 363 4.83 -7.03 14.95
CA GLY A 363 3.91 -6.68 16.03
C GLY A 363 3.42 -5.22 16.01
N GLU A 364 3.70 -4.48 14.93
CA GLU A 364 3.22 -3.11 14.75
C GLU A 364 2.71 -2.83 13.34
N LEU A 365 2.01 -1.73 13.16
CA LEU A 365 1.72 -1.10 11.88
C LEU A 365 2.28 0.33 11.89
N LEU A 366 3.14 0.63 10.92
CA LEU A 366 3.55 1.98 10.59
C LEU A 366 2.45 2.60 9.72
N ILE A 367 1.93 3.74 10.15
CA ILE A 367 0.82 4.44 9.50
C ILE A 367 1.28 5.85 9.17
N SER A 368 1.05 6.31 7.94
CA SER A 368 1.25 7.70 7.56
C SER A 368 -0.08 8.43 7.41
N TYR A 369 -0.06 9.75 7.55
CA TYR A 369 -1.12 10.66 7.13
C TYR A 369 -0.51 11.95 6.58
N ASN A 370 -1.28 12.65 5.76
CA ASN A 370 -0.85 13.88 5.12
C ASN A 370 -1.40 15.10 5.85
N VAL A 371 -0.67 16.20 5.77
CA VAL A 371 -1.05 17.51 6.30
C VAL A 371 -1.01 18.52 5.18
N ASN A 372 -2.04 19.35 5.06
CA ASN A 372 -2.15 20.42 4.09
C ASN A 372 -2.90 21.63 4.73
N ALA A 373 -3.23 22.64 3.97
CA ALA A 373 -4.01 23.80 4.42
C ALA A 373 -4.98 24.25 3.34
N PHE A 374 -6.08 24.90 3.76
CA PHE A 374 -7.04 25.49 2.82
C PHE A 374 -6.42 26.64 2.01
N ASP A 375 -5.57 27.48 2.61
CA ASP A 375 -4.77 28.49 1.91
C ASP A 375 -3.32 27.99 1.81
N PHE A 376 -3.13 27.01 0.90
CA PHE A 376 -1.92 26.20 0.82
C PHE A 376 -0.64 27.03 0.72
N MET A 377 -0.54 27.91 -0.28
CA MET A 377 0.70 28.64 -0.54
C MET A 377 1.05 29.66 0.55
N LYS A 378 0.04 30.25 1.19
CA LYS A 378 0.25 31.17 2.32
C LYS A 378 0.78 30.42 3.54
N GLU A 379 0.13 29.33 3.91
CA GLU A 379 0.51 28.52 5.07
C GLU A 379 1.85 27.80 4.84
N LEU A 380 2.15 27.37 3.61
CA LEU A 380 3.44 26.78 3.26
C LEU A 380 4.60 27.79 3.38
N LYS A 381 4.37 29.04 2.99
CA LYS A 381 5.38 30.12 3.17
C LYS A 381 5.61 30.44 4.66
N ALA A 382 4.55 30.41 5.47
CA ALA A 382 4.64 30.63 6.91
C ALA A 382 5.30 29.43 7.63
N ASN A 383 5.05 28.22 7.16
CA ASN A 383 5.60 26.98 7.69
C ASN A 383 6.01 26.01 6.56
N PRO A 384 7.26 26.09 6.08
CA PRO A 384 7.74 25.20 5.01
C PRO A 384 7.74 23.71 5.38
N ASN A 385 7.53 23.35 6.66
CA ASN A 385 7.41 21.98 7.13
C ASN A 385 5.96 21.46 7.06
N LEU A 386 5.00 22.28 6.63
CA LEU A 386 3.59 21.92 6.57
C LEU A 386 3.34 20.67 5.73
N TYR A 387 3.74 20.71 4.45
CA TYR A 387 3.36 19.73 3.43
C TYR A 387 4.30 18.53 3.42
N ARG A 388 4.32 17.79 4.53
CA ARG A 388 5.13 16.58 4.70
C ARG A 388 4.28 15.48 5.34
N PRO A 389 4.51 14.20 5.00
CA PRO A 389 3.82 13.11 5.67
C PRO A 389 4.22 13.06 7.16
N ARG A 390 3.26 12.66 7.99
CA ARG A 390 3.44 12.34 9.41
C ARG A 390 3.28 10.84 9.59
N PHE A 391 3.99 10.31 10.57
CA PHE A 391 3.97 8.86 10.84
C PHE A 391 3.67 8.58 12.30
N ILE A 392 2.87 7.54 12.52
CA ILE A 392 2.58 6.95 13.82
C ILE A 392 2.82 5.44 13.76
N LYS A 393 3.08 4.83 14.91
CA LYS A 393 3.19 3.38 15.09
C LYS A 393 2.06 2.87 15.96
N LEU A 394 1.27 1.97 15.44
CA LEU A 394 0.29 1.20 16.19
C LEU A 394 0.92 -0.13 16.58
N LYS A 395 1.06 -0.38 17.90
CA LYS A 395 1.64 -1.61 18.46
C LYS A 395 0.53 -2.49 19.01
N PHE A 396 0.46 -3.74 18.55
CA PHE A 396 -0.49 -4.74 19.05
C PHE A 396 -0.09 -5.22 20.45
N ARG A 397 -1.10 -5.48 21.31
CA ARG A 397 -0.93 -6.01 22.68
C ARG A 397 -1.58 -7.35 22.86
#